data_cc6d142374769b0d364ba0d559b7b6ae
#
_entry.id   cc6d142374769b0d364ba0d559b7b6ae
#
_cell.length_a   1.000
_cell.length_b   1.000
_cell.length_c   1.000
_cell.angle_alpha   90.00
_cell.angle_beta   90.00
_cell.angle_gamma   90.00
#
_symmetry.space_group_name_H-M   'P 1'
#
loop_
_entity.id
_entity.type
_entity.pdbx_description
1 polymer ?
#
loop_
_entity_poly.entity_id
_entity_poly.type
_entity_poly.pdbx_seq_one_letter_code
_entity_poly.pdbx_strand_id
1 'polypeptide(L)'
;MQVISPKKEVLALTLFALNPLVIIESIVSGHNDIAMMFLVMLSILFLVQKKYVLAFVLLFLSIGVKFATGLLLPLFIVIYLFQKRQVAIQWPMIFLTFIVTMILALFAATLRSTFQPWYLMYLLPIAALIPDEKYIIFPIFIISIMGLLNYIPYLYVGNWDSPIPTVLLTLNILGGLIAFVTFIWFYHHREIRKAI
;
A
#
# COMPACT_ATOMS: atom_id res chain seq x y z
N MET A 1 -20.00 10.73 -8.28
CA MET A 1 -19.67 9.38 -8.81
C MET A 1 -19.00 8.62 -7.69
N GLN A 2 -19.64 7.61 -7.13
CA GLN A 2 -19.05 6.76 -6.11
C GLN A 2 -17.96 5.90 -6.76
N VAL A 3 -16.73 6.07 -6.34
CA VAL A 3 -15.57 5.30 -6.87
C VAL A 3 -15.59 3.87 -6.31
N ILE A 4 -16.22 3.70 -5.14
CA ILE A 4 -16.41 2.42 -4.47
C ILE A 4 -17.92 2.28 -4.15
N SER A 5 -18.49 1.07 -4.34
CA SER A 5 -19.88 0.84 -3.96
C SER A 5 -20.02 0.82 -2.43
N PRO A 6 -21.16 1.27 -1.84
CA PRO A 6 -21.35 1.29 -0.39
C PRO A 6 -21.14 -0.05 0.31
N LYS A 7 -21.51 -1.16 -0.35
CA LYS A 7 -21.29 -2.52 0.19
C LYS A 7 -19.82 -2.89 0.28
N LYS A 8 -18.96 -2.27 -0.52
CA LYS A 8 -17.51 -2.50 -0.56
C LYS A 8 -16.74 -1.59 0.37
N GLU A 9 -17.32 -0.45 0.75
CA GLU A 9 -16.71 0.50 1.68
C GLU A 9 -16.48 -0.14 3.06
N VAL A 10 -17.45 -0.88 3.56
CA VAL A 10 -17.32 -1.59 4.85
C VAL A 10 -16.18 -2.62 4.76
N LEU A 11 -16.13 -3.42 3.69
CA LEU A 11 -15.06 -4.39 3.50
C LEU A 11 -13.69 -3.71 3.40
N ALA A 12 -13.58 -2.64 2.60
CA ALA A 12 -12.35 -1.87 2.43
C ALA A 12 -11.85 -1.30 3.76
N LEU A 13 -12.78 -0.70 4.53
CA LEU A 13 -12.48 -0.14 5.84
C LEU A 13 -12.04 -1.22 6.83
N THR A 14 -12.74 -2.35 6.85
CA THR A 14 -12.39 -3.50 7.72
C THR A 14 -11.01 -4.04 7.40
N LEU A 15 -10.71 -4.26 6.12
CA LEU A 15 -9.41 -4.79 5.67
C LEU A 15 -8.25 -3.85 6.00
N PHE A 16 -8.49 -2.55 6.03
CA PHE A 16 -7.48 -1.57 6.42
C PHE A 16 -7.43 -1.37 7.93
N ALA A 17 -8.54 -0.98 8.57
CA ALA A 17 -8.57 -0.55 9.96
C ALA A 17 -8.32 -1.69 10.96
N LEU A 18 -8.71 -2.92 10.61
CA LEU A 18 -8.47 -4.10 11.44
C LEU A 18 -7.22 -4.90 11.03
N ASN A 19 -6.41 -4.37 10.11
CA ASN A 19 -5.14 -4.99 9.80
C ASN A 19 -4.19 -4.85 11.00
N PRO A 20 -3.64 -5.94 11.54
CA PRO A 20 -2.76 -5.88 12.72
C PRO A 20 -1.55 -4.97 12.53
N LEU A 21 -0.96 -4.93 11.33
CA LEU A 21 0.16 -4.03 11.04
C LEU A 21 -0.27 -2.56 11.16
N VAL A 22 -1.44 -2.20 10.61
CA VAL A 22 -1.95 -0.83 10.71
C VAL A 22 -2.13 -0.43 12.17
N ILE A 23 -2.71 -1.30 12.98
CA ILE A 23 -2.93 -1.03 14.41
C ILE A 23 -1.60 -0.85 15.14
N ILE A 24 -0.66 -1.78 14.95
CA ILE A 24 0.62 -1.76 15.65
C ILE A 24 1.45 -0.56 15.21
N GLU A 25 1.61 -0.34 13.91
CA GLU A 25 2.48 0.73 13.42
C GLU A 25 1.91 2.13 13.62
N SER A 26 0.57 2.26 13.59
CA SER A 26 -0.07 3.57 13.76
C SER A 26 -0.31 3.96 15.21
N ILE A 27 -0.70 2.99 16.06
CA ILE A 27 -1.15 3.29 17.43
C ILE A 27 -0.08 2.94 18.45
N VAL A 28 0.59 1.79 18.31
CA VAL A 28 1.58 1.32 19.31
C VAL A 28 2.96 1.93 19.03
N SER A 29 3.44 1.80 17.79
CA SER A 29 4.76 2.29 17.38
C SER A 29 4.77 3.78 17.00
N GLY A 30 3.60 4.35 16.64
CA GLY A 30 3.44 5.77 16.34
C GLY A 30 4.21 6.23 15.09
N HIS A 31 4.38 5.37 14.09
CA HIS A 31 5.09 5.73 12.86
C HIS A 31 4.33 6.76 12.03
N ASN A 32 5.06 7.75 11.52
CA ASN A 32 4.50 8.85 10.72
C ASN A 32 4.03 8.43 9.31
N ASP A 33 4.27 7.18 8.91
CA ASP A 33 3.81 6.61 7.64
C ASP A 33 2.28 6.64 7.53
N ILE A 34 1.55 6.50 8.64
CA ILE A 34 0.10 6.65 8.63
C ILE A 34 -0.34 8.08 8.31
N ALA A 35 0.35 9.08 8.86
CA ALA A 35 0.06 10.49 8.57
C ALA A 35 0.38 10.82 7.10
N MET A 36 1.51 10.33 6.59
CA MET A 36 1.88 10.45 5.18
C MET A 36 0.80 9.86 4.28
N MET A 37 0.38 8.61 4.54
CA MET A 37 -0.62 7.94 3.70
C MET A 37 -2.03 8.53 3.86
N PHE A 38 -2.38 9.06 5.02
CA PHE A 38 -3.62 9.81 5.20
C PHE A 38 -3.67 11.03 4.26
N LEU A 39 -2.59 11.80 4.16
CA LEU A 39 -2.49 12.92 3.24
C LEU A 39 -2.56 12.47 1.77
N VAL A 40 -1.94 11.35 1.41
CA VAL A 40 -2.07 10.74 0.08
C VAL A 40 -3.52 10.38 -0.23
N MET A 41 -4.21 9.71 0.71
CA MET A 41 -5.60 9.29 0.49
C MET A 41 -6.54 10.48 0.30
N LEU A 42 -6.37 11.56 1.10
CA LEU A 42 -7.09 12.81 0.88
C LEU A 42 -6.73 13.46 -0.45
N SER A 43 -5.44 13.44 -0.82
CA SER A 43 -4.96 13.96 -2.09
C SER A 43 -5.61 13.22 -3.28
N ILE A 44 -5.66 11.89 -3.23
CA ILE A 44 -6.36 11.06 -4.24
C ILE A 44 -7.85 11.40 -4.27
N LEU A 45 -8.51 11.54 -3.13
CA LEU A 45 -9.93 11.93 -3.05
C LEU A 45 -10.20 13.25 -3.77
N PHE A 46 -9.40 14.28 -3.51
CA PHE A 46 -9.54 15.58 -4.16
C PHE A 46 -9.16 15.53 -5.64
N LEU A 47 -8.22 14.68 -6.04
CA LEU A 47 -7.89 14.46 -7.45
C LEU A 47 -9.09 13.83 -8.20
N VAL A 48 -9.75 12.83 -7.61
CA VAL A 48 -11.00 12.24 -8.13
C VAL A 48 -12.11 13.29 -8.28
N GLN A 49 -12.23 14.19 -7.29
CA GLN A 49 -13.20 15.29 -7.30
C GLN A 49 -12.81 16.46 -8.21
N LYS A 50 -11.68 16.37 -8.93
CA LYS A 50 -11.12 17.43 -9.78
C LYS A 50 -10.77 18.72 -9.02
N LYS A 51 -10.57 18.64 -7.71
CA LYS A 51 -10.10 19.75 -6.85
C LYS A 51 -8.57 19.78 -6.84
N TYR A 52 -7.98 20.13 -7.98
CA TYR A 52 -6.55 19.93 -8.25
C TYR A 52 -5.62 20.63 -7.27
N VAL A 53 -5.92 21.89 -6.91
CA VAL A 53 -5.09 22.67 -5.98
C VAL A 53 -4.96 21.92 -4.65
N LEU A 54 -6.09 21.50 -4.06
CA LEU A 54 -6.09 20.73 -2.81
C LEU A 54 -5.38 19.40 -2.96
N ALA A 55 -5.60 18.69 -4.09
CA ALA A 55 -4.93 17.43 -4.36
C ALA A 55 -3.41 17.57 -4.37
N PHE A 56 -2.87 18.55 -5.08
CA PHE A 56 -1.42 18.76 -5.14
C PHE A 56 -0.84 19.29 -3.82
N VAL A 57 -1.53 20.21 -3.14
CA VAL A 57 -1.09 20.73 -1.82
C VAL A 57 -0.97 19.58 -0.82
N LEU A 58 -1.97 18.69 -0.75
CA LEU A 58 -1.94 17.54 0.17
C LEU A 58 -0.87 16.53 -0.22
N LEU A 59 -0.64 16.31 -1.52
CA LEU A 59 0.46 15.46 -1.97
C LEU A 59 1.81 16.05 -1.56
N PHE A 60 2.04 17.36 -1.75
CA PHE A 60 3.28 18.00 -1.31
C PHE A 60 3.46 17.95 0.22
N LEU A 61 2.39 18.11 0.99
CA LEU A 61 2.45 17.93 2.45
C LEU A 61 2.83 16.48 2.80
N SER A 62 2.29 15.49 2.09
CA SER A 62 2.67 14.09 2.26
C SER A 62 4.15 13.86 1.96
N ILE A 63 4.67 14.43 0.86
CA ILE A 63 6.10 14.38 0.50
C ILE A 63 6.95 15.03 1.59
N GLY A 64 6.46 16.10 2.22
CA GLY A 64 7.11 16.75 3.36
C GLY A 64 7.20 15.86 4.60
N VAL A 65 6.23 14.96 4.82
CA VAL A 65 6.30 13.95 5.89
C VAL A 65 7.36 12.89 5.54
N LYS A 66 7.33 12.37 4.31
CA LYS A 66 8.28 11.36 3.84
C LYS A 66 8.37 11.35 2.31
N PHE A 67 9.58 11.39 1.76
CA PHE A 67 9.81 11.50 0.31
C PHE A 67 9.24 10.35 -0.54
N ALA A 68 8.90 9.23 0.06
CA ALA A 68 8.38 8.04 -0.63
C ALA A 68 7.19 8.36 -1.55
N THR A 69 6.27 9.22 -1.11
CA THR A 69 5.09 9.62 -1.88
C THR A 69 5.38 10.58 -3.03
N GLY A 70 6.60 11.11 -3.12
CA GLY A 70 7.05 11.90 -4.26
C GLY A 70 7.00 11.15 -5.59
N LEU A 71 7.14 9.82 -5.57
CA LEU A 71 7.00 8.97 -6.74
C LEU A 71 5.57 8.99 -7.34
N LEU A 72 4.56 9.42 -6.57
CA LEU A 72 3.19 9.60 -7.08
C LEU A 72 3.02 10.88 -7.92
N LEU A 73 3.91 11.86 -7.79
CA LEU A 73 3.76 13.15 -8.44
C LEU A 73 3.61 13.06 -9.97
N PRO A 74 4.43 12.29 -10.71
CA PRO A 74 4.23 12.12 -12.15
C PRO A 74 2.86 11.56 -12.52
N LEU A 75 2.36 10.60 -11.74
CA LEU A 75 1.03 10.01 -11.97
C LEU A 75 -0.09 11.03 -11.73
N PHE A 76 0.02 11.85 -10.70
CA PHE A 76 -0.92 12.94 -10.44
C PHE A 76 -0.97 13.94 -11.60
N ILE A 77 0.18 14.30 -12.17
CA ILE A 77 0.27 15.18 -13.33
C ILE A 77 -0.42 14.54 -14.54
N VAL A 78 -0.14 13.27 -14.83
CA VAL A 78 -0.77 12.55 -15.95
C VAL A 78 -2.29 12.47 -15.78
N ILE A 79 -2.79 12.14 -14.59
CA ILE A 79 -4.22 12.06 -14.28
C ILE A 79 -4.87 13.46 -14.45
N TYR A 80 -4.24 14.50 -13.93
CA TYR A 80 -4.69 15.88 -14.11
C TYR A 80 -4.83 16.25 -15.60
N LEU A 81 -3.83 15.92 -16.43
CA LEU A 81 -3.87 16.20 -17.87
C LEU A 81 -4.95 15.40 -18.58
N PHE A 82 -5.16 14.13 -18.22
CA PHE A 82 -6.25 13.30 -18.76
C PHE A 82 -7.61 13.86 -18.40
N GLN A 83 -7.80 14.25 -17.13
CA GLN A 83 -9.06 14.87 -16.70
C GLN A 83 -9.33 16.21 -17.40
N LYS A 84 -8.30 17.03 -17.62
CA LYS A 84 -8.42 18.27 -18.39
C LYS A 84 -8.79 18.05 -19.85
N ARG A 85 -8.25 16.99 -20.44
CA ARG A 85 -8.55 16.59 -21.83
C ARG A 85 -9.84 15.75 -21.97
N GLN A 86 -10.59 15.57 -20.86
CA GLN A 86 -11.80 14.75 -20.79
C GLN A 86 -11.58 13.29 -21.24
N VAL A 87 -10.37 12.78 -21.13
CA VAL A 87 -10.07 11.37 -21.39
C VAL A 87 -10.70 10.53 -20.28
N ALA A 88 -11.37 9.45 -20.66
CA ALA A 88 -11.97 8.52 -19.71
C ALA A 88 -10.90 7.85 -18.84
N ILE A 89 -11.08 7.89 -17.51
CA ILE A 89 -10.16 7.31 -16.54
C ILE A 89 -10.76 6.05 -15.94
N GLN A 90 -10.03 4.96 -16.04
CA GLN A 90 -10.35 3.70 -15.38
C GLN A 90 -9.71 3.67 -13.99
N TRP A 91 -10.44 4.11 -12.96
CA TRP A 91 -9.91 4.25 -11.60
C TRP A 91 -9.30 2.96 -11.02
N PRO A 92 -9.84 1.75 -11.25
CA PRO A 92 -9.18 0.53 -10.77
C PRO A 92 -7.76 0.37 -11.33
N MET A 93 -7.53 0.68 -12.60
CA MET A 93 -6.20 0.64 -13.21
C MET A 93 -5.27 1.70 -12.62
N ILE A 94 -5.79 2.90 -12.34
CA ILE A 94 -5.02 3.96 -11.68
C ILE A 94 -4.60 3.53 -10.27
N PHE A 95 -5.49 2.92 -9.49
CA PHE A 95 -5.14 2.42 -8.16
C PHE A 95 -4.10 1.30 -8.21
N LEU A 96 -4.19 0.39 -9.19
CA LEU A 96 -3.13 -0.59 -9.44
C LEU A 96 -1.79 0.09 -9.76
N THR A 97 -1.80 1.13 -10.59
CA THR A 97 -0.57 1.89 -10.91
C THR A 97 -0.01 2.58 -9.66
N PHE A 98 -0.86 3.14 -8.80
CA PHE A 98 -0.42 3.68 -7.51
C PHE A 98 0.21 2.61 -6.62
N ILE A 99 -0.37 1.42 -6.53
CA ILE A 99 0.20 0.29 -5.77
C ILE A 99 1.58 -0.07 -6.32
N VAL A 100 1.72 -0.25 -7.64
CA VAL A 100 3.01 -0.55 -8.26
C VAL A 100 4.03 0.54 -7.95
N THR A 101 3.64 1.81 -8.05
CA THR A 101 4.53 2.94 -7.73
C THR A 101 4.95 2.92 -6.26
N MET A 102 4.04 2.59 -5.34
CA MET A 102 4.37 2.49 -3.92
C MET A 102 5.21 1.24 -3.59
N ILE A 103 5.09 0.16 -4.36
CA ILE A 103 6.02 -0.98 -4.29
C ILE A 103 7.44 -0.51 -4.67
N LEU A 104 7.57 0.27 -5.73
CA LEU A 104 8.88 0.85 -6.11
C LEU A 104 9.43 1.79 -5.02
N ALA A 105 8.57 2.59 -4.38
CA ALA A 105 8.94 3.42 -3.23
C ALA A 105 9.44 2.59 -2.05
N LEU A 106 8.76 1.48 -1.76
CA LEU A 106 9.14 0.52 -0.72
C LEU A 106 10.52 -0.08 -1.03
N PHE A 107 10.75 -0.55 -2.26
CA PHE A 107 12.05 -1.06 -2.66
C PHE A 107 13.14 0.00 -2.55
N ALA A 108 12.91 1.23 -3.00
CA ALA A 108 13.86 2.32 -2.90
C ALA A 108 14.20 2.65 -1.43
N ALA A 109 13.20 2.62 -0.53
CA ALA A 109 13.40 2.79 0.90
C ALA A 109 14.23 1.65 1.49
N THR A 110 13.94 0.41 1.10
CA THR A 110 14.67 -0.79 1.56
C THR A 110 16.12 -0.82 1.08
N LEU A 111 16.39 -0.36 -0.16
CA LEU A 111 17.77 -0.26 -0.67
C LEU A 111 18.61 0.79 0.06
N ARG A 112 17.97 1.83 0.60
CA ARG A 112 18.65 2.89 1.36
C ARG A 112 18.87 2.52 2.82
N SER A 113 18.01 1.68 3.36
CA SER A 113 18.04 1.20 4.74
C SER A 113 17.78 -0.31 4.75
N THR A 114 17.48 -0.91 5.88
CA THR A 114 16.93 -2.28 5.93
C THR A 114 15.41 -2.24 5.73
N PHE A 115 14.81 -3.37 5.32
CA PHE A 115 13.35 -3.50 5.28
C PHE A 115 12.77 -3.27 6.67
N GLN A 116 11.71 -2.47 6.70
CA GLN A 116 10.98 -2.15 7.91
C GLN A 116 9.49 -2.46 7.73
N PRO A 117 8.83 -3.10 8.72
CA PRO A 117 7.42 -3.50 8.60
C PRO A 117 6.47 -2.34 8.24
N TRP A 118 6.70 -1.15 8.78
CA TRP A 118 5.87 0.03 8.50
C TRP A 118 5.92 0.53 7.06
N TYR A 119 6.91 0.12 6.24
CA TYR A 119 6.90 0.45 4.80
C TYR A 119 5.72 -0.18 4.06
N LEU A 120 5.14 -1.28 4.58
CA LEU A 120 3.95 -1.90 4.01
C LEU A 120 2.70 -1.02 4.15
N MET A 121 2.73 -0.01 5.03
CA MET A 121 1.69 1.02 5.11
C MET A 121 1.52 1.80 3.80
N TYR A 122 2.53 1.83 2.92
CA TYR A 122 2.45 2.48 1.61
C TYR A 122 1.42 1.82 0.69
N LEU A 123 1.15 0.53 0.88
CA LEU A 123 0.32 -0.28 0.00
C LEU A 123 -1.10 -0.47 0.53
N LEU A 124 -1.25 -0.67 1.83
CA LEU A 124 -2.49 -1.09 2.47
C LEU A 124 -3.69 -0.16 2.20
N PRO A 125 -3.60 1.17 2.39
CA PRO A 125 -4.75 2.05 2.18
C PRO A 125 -5.16 2.13 0.72
N ILE A 126 -4.20 2.07 -0.23
CA ILE A 126 -4.50 2.11 -1.66
C ILE A 126 -5.13 0.78 -2.10
N ALA A 127 -4.62 -0.36 -1.61
CA ALA A 127 -5.19 -1.67 -1.88
C ALA A 127 -6.64 -1.78 -1.38
N ALA A 128 -6.96 -1.16 -0.24
CA ALA A 128 -8.32 -1.09 0.28
C ALA A 128 -9.32 -0.38 -0.65
N LEU A 129 -8.87 0.46 -1.59
CA LEU A 129 -9.73 1.09 -2.60
C LEU A 129 -10.23 0.11 -3.68
N ILE A 130 -9.59 -1.06 -3.82
CA ILE A 130 -9.93 -2.08 -4.81
C ILE A 130 -10.19 -3.45 -4.15
N PRO A 131 -11.14 -3.56 -3.21
CA PRO A 131 -11.34 -4.75 -2.39
C PRO A 131 -11.80 -5.98 -3.19
N ASP A 132 -12.29 -5.80 -4.42
CA ASP A 132 -12.65 -6.90 -5.33
C ASP A 132 -11.45 -7.60 -5.96
N GLU A 133 -10.32 -6.91 -6.03
CA GLU A 133 -9.12 -7.43 -6.67
C GLU A 133 -8.35 -8.34 -5.69
N LYS A 134 -8.91 -9.54 -5.48
CA LYS A 134 -8.40 -10.52 -4.50
C LYS A 134 -6.92 -10.83 -4.69
N TYR A 135 -6.44 -10.88 -5.94
CA TYR A 135 -5.04 -11.11 -6.27
C TYR A 135 -4.11 -9.97 -5.85
N ILE A 136 -4.64 -8.82 -5.44
CA ILE A 136 -3.89 -7.71 -4.87
C ILE A 136 -4.01 -7.70 -3.34
N ILE A 137 -5.26 -7.75 -2.85
CA ILE A 137 -5.51 -7.50 -1.43
C ILE A 137 -5.01 -8.64 -0.54
N PHE A 138 -5.16 -9.90 -0.96
CA PHE A 138 -4.70 -11.04 -0.16
C PHE A 138 -3.18 -11.10 -0.02
N PRO A 139 -2.37 -10.97 -1.10
CA PRO A 139 -0.92 -10.91 -0.96
C PRO A 139 -0.44 -9.76 -0.08
N ILE A 140 -1.02 -8.56 -0.23
CA ILE A 140 -0.66 -7.40 0.60
C ILE A 140 -1.04 -7.64 2.06
N PHE A 141 -2.18 -8.24 2.33
CA PHE A 141 -2.60 -8.60 3.69
C PHE A 141 -1.67 -9.65 4.30
N ILE A 142 -1.32 -10.70 3.57
CA ILE A 142 -0.41 -11.74 4.03
C ILE A 142 0.97 -11.16 4.35
N ILE A 143 1.55 -10.36 3.43
CA ILE A 143 2.87 -9.78 3.65
C ILE A 143 2.86 -8.78 4.83
N SER A 144 1.72 -8.12 5.10
CA SER A 144 1.61 -7.23 6.26
C SER A 144 1.66 -8.00 7.59
N ILE A 145 1.04 -9.18 7.66
CA ILE A 145 1.14 -10.07 8.83
C ILE A 145 2.56 -10.62 8.96
N MET A 146 3.14 -11.10 7.85
CA MET A 146 4.50 -11.62 7.84
C MET A 146 5.53 -10.55 8.22
N GLY A 147 5.29 -9.28 7.84
CA GLY A 147 6.10 -8.14 8.23
C GLY A 147 6.18 -7.98 9.75
N LEU A 148 5.08 -8.19 10.47
CA LEU A 148 5.07 -8.11 11.94
C LEU A 148 5.93 -9.19 12.61
N LEU A 149 6.12 -10.33 11.96
CA LEU A 149 6.99 -11.39 12.48
C LEU A 149 8.45 -10.93 12.60
N ASN A 150 8.84 -9.83 11.93
CA ASN A 150 10.18 -9.25 12.09
C ASN A 150 10.45 -8.74 13.50
N TYR A 151 9.44 -8.47 14.31
CA TYR A 151 9.62 -8.04 15.70
C TYR A 151 9.90 -9.21 16.65
N ILE A 152 9.47 -10.43 16.32
CA ILE A 152 9.55 -11.60 17.21
C ILE A 152 10.99 -11.93 17.62
N PRO A 153 11.99 -12.02 16.71
CA PRO A 153 13.35 -12.34 17.09
C PRO A 153 13.94 -11.33 18.09
N TYR A 154 13.70 -10.04 17.85
CA TYR A 154 14.16 -9.00 18.79
C TYR A 154 13.46 -9.09 20.14
N LEU A 155 12.15 -9.29 20.17
CA LEU A 155 11.38 -9.42 21.42
C LEU A 155 11.84 -10.62 22.25
N TYR A 156 12.32 -11.68 21.60
CA TYR A 156 12.80 -12.89 22.27
C TYR A 156 14.25 -12.75 22.77
N VAL A 157 15.15 -12.14 21.97
CA VAL A 157 16.60 -12.11 22.24
C VAL A 157 17.01 -10.78 22.89
N GLY A 158 16.29 -9.68 22.65
CA GLY A 158 16.56 -8.36 23.22
C GLY A 158 17.66 -7.55 22.49
N ASN A 159 18.19 -8.05 21.37
CA ASN A 159 19.18 -7.36 20.54
C ASN A 159 19.00 -7.69 19.06
N TRP A 160 19.78 -7.00 18.19
CA TRP A 160 19.79 -7.19 16.75
C TRP A 160 21.04 -7.89 16.22
N ASP A 161 21.81 -8.52 17.11
CA ASP A 161 23.06 -9.18 16.75
C ASP A 161 22.81 -10.50 16.00
N SER A 162 23.87 -11.07 15.44
CA SER A 162 23.79 -12.39 14.82
C SER A 162 23.25 -13.44 15.81
N PRO A 163 22.30 -14.32 15.39
CA PRO A 163 21.87 -14.61 14.01
C PRO A 163 20.63 -13.81 13.55
N ILE A 164 20.16 -12.79 14.27
CA ILE A 164 18.88 -12.10 14.02
C ILE A 164 18.78 -11.58 12.57
N PRO A 165 19.78 -10.87 11.98
CA PRO A 165 19.66 -10.39 10.60
C PRO A 165 19.38 -11.50 9.58
N THR A 166 19.98 -12.69 9.77
CA THR A 166 19.75 -13.85 8.89
C THR A 166 18.33 -14.39 9.06
N VAL A 167 17.82 -14.45 10.29
CA VAL A 167 16.44 -14.88 10.57
C VAL A 167 15.44 -13.92 9.90
N LEU A 168 15.66 -12.60 10.04
CA LEU A 168 14.81 -11.59 9.40
C LEU A 168 14.81 -11.69 7.87
N LEU A 169 15.99 -11.87 7.28
CA LEU A 169 16.10 -12.06 5.84
C LEU A 169 15.29 -13.29 5.38
N THR A 170 15.42 -14.40 6.11
CA THR A 170 14.69 -15.63 5.83
C THR A 170 13.17 -15.42 5.93
N LEU A 171 12.69 -14.77 7.00
CA LEU A 171 11.27 -14.47 7.19
C LEU A 171 10.73 -13.57 6.06
N ASN A 172 11.48 -12.56 5.64
CA ASN A 172 11.08 -11.65 4.57
C ASN A 172 11.03 -12.36 3.20
N ILE A 173 11.99 -13.24 2.91
CA ILE A 173 11.97 -14.06 1.69
C ILE A 173 10.76 -15.00 1.70
N LEU A 174 10.52 -15.72 2.80
CA LEU A 174 9.38 -16.61 2.93
C LEU A 174 8.05 -15.85 2.80
N GLY A 175 7.91 -14.70 3.46
CA GLY A 175 6.73 -13.85 3.34
C GLY A 175 6.49 -13.39 1.90
N GLY A 176 7.54 -12.97 1.22
CA GLY A 176 7.49 -12.58 -0.20
C GLY A 176 7.07 -13.75 -1.11
N LEU A 177 7.62 -14.95 -0.90
CA LEU A 177 7.26 -16.14 -1.65
C LEU A 177 5.79 -16.54 -1.43
N ILE A 178 5.31 -16.55 -0.19
CA ILE A 178 3.91 -16.84 0.14
C ILE A 178 2.98 -15.81 -0.53
N ALA A 179 3.31 -14.53 -0.46
CA ALA A 179 2.54 -13.48 -1.10
C ALA A 179 2.53 -13.64 -2.64
N PHE A 180 3.66 -13.98 -3.24
CA PHE A 180 3.77 -14.21 -4.68
C PHE A 180 2.95 -15.43 -5.14
N VAL A 181 3.03 -16.55 -4.43
CA VAL A 181 2.21 -17.74 -4.72
C VAL A 181 0.72 -17.42 -4.60
N THR A 182 0.34 -16.68 -3.57
CA THR A 182 -1.04 -16.22 -3.36
C THR A 182 -1.51 -15.30 -4.49
N PHE A 183 -0.64 -14.39 -4.95
CA PHE A 183 -0.92 -13.54 -6.11
C PHE A 183 -1.20 -14.37 -7.35
N ILE A 184 -0.32 -15.31 -7.71
CA ILE A 184 -0.47 -16.18 -8.88
C ILE A 184 -1.77 -16.97 -8.79
N TRP A 185 -2.07 -17.55 -7.63
CA TRP A 185 -3.25 -18.36 -7.44
C TRP A 185 -4.56 -17.58 -7.66
N PHE A 186 -4.70 -16.42 -7.01
CA PHE A 186 -5.89 -15.59 -7.17
C PHE A 186 -5.99 -14.94 -8.55
N TYR A 187 -4.86 -14.60 -9.17
CA TYR A 187 -4.82 -14.07 -10.54
C TYR A 187 -5.31 -15.13 -11.54
N HIS A 188 -4.80 -16.35 -11.45
CA HIS A 188 -5.23 -17.44 -12.32
C HIS A 188 -6.74 -17.74 -12.19
N HIS A 189 -7.26 -17.79 -10.96
CA HIS A 189 -8.69 -18.01 -10.73
C HIS A 189 -9.58 -16.82 -11.20
N ARG A 190 -9.05 -15.60 -11.26
CA ARG A 190 -9.73 -14.46 -11.86
C ARG A 190 -9.91 -14.64 -13.36
N GLU A 191 -8.87 -15.05 -14.05
CA GLU A 191 -8.90 -15.22 -15.51
C GLU A 191 -9.83 -16.37 -15.93
N ILE A 192 -9.84 -17.46 -15.21
CA ILE A 192 -10.79 -18.56 -15.44
C ILE A 192 -12.25 -18.07 -15.33
N ARG A 193 -12.56 -17.26 -14.30
CA ARG A 193 -13.92 -16.74 -14.08
C ARG A 193 -14.38 -15.72 -15.12
N LYS A 194 -13.48 -15.10 -15.86
CA LYS A 194 -13.83 -14.20 -16.97
C LYS A 194 -14.05 -14.95 -18.27
N ALA A 195 -13.48 -16.16 -18.39
CA ALA A 195 -13.56 -16.99 -19.59
C ALA A 195 -14.82 -17.86 -19.63
N ILE A 196 -15.55 -18.00 -18.52
CA ILE A 196 -16.84 -18.70 -18.36
C ILE A 196 -17.97 -17.67 -18.38
#